data_81b72b9a8c3f7ef104d4bf20fa9c5981
#
_entry.id   81b72b9a8c3f7ef104d4bf20fa9c5981
#
_cell.length_a   1.000
_cell.length_b   1.000
_cell.length_c   1.000
_cell.angle_alpha   90.00
_cell.angle_beta   90.00
_cell.angle_gamma   90.00
#
_symmetry.space_group_name_H-M   'P 1'
#
loop_
_entity.id
_entity.type
_entity.pdbx_description
1 polymer ?
#
loop_
_entity_poly.entity_id
_entity_poly.type
_entity_poly.pdbx_seq_one_letter_code
_entity_poly.pdbx_strand_id
1 'polypeptide(L)'
;MNRIVPEQLNQHLSQRLAKVYFLVGQDPLLLSESEDAIYKTANQQGFDEKNNIQIDSQTDWAQLIESCQSMGLFFNKQVMVLNLPENFTALLQKNLQEFISVLHDDILLILQIAKLAKANENQAWFVELNQYETNAILVNCQTPTAENLPRWVKNRIKAMELEADDEAIQQLCYSYENNLLALKQALQLLDLLYSDHKLNYNRVISVVEQSSIFTPFQWIDALLMGKANRAKRILKGLQAEDVQPVILLRTLQRELFTLLELTKPQQRIMTTEKLPTQQIKLEFDRLKIWQNRRPLFLSAIQRLTYQKLYEIIQELANIERLAKQEFSDKVWIKLADLSVKICL
;
A
#
# COMPACT_ATOMS: atom_id res chain seq x y z
N MET A 1 14.92 12.93 -17.48
CA MET A 1 13.95 13.11 -16.36
C MET A 1 14.52 12.58 -15.07
N ASN A 2 14.52 13.37 -14.02
CA ASN A 2 14.99 12.95 -12.70
C ASN A 2 13.91 12.10 -11.99
N ARG A 3 14.30 10.97 -11.38
CA ARG A 3 13.39 10.06 -10.65
C ARG A 3 13.72 10.09 -9.18
N ILE A 4 12.73 10.39 -8.37
CA ILE A 4 12.87 10.50 -6.92
C ILE A 4 11.79 9.69 -6.19
N VAL A 5 11.99 9.46 -4.91
CA VAL A 5 10.97 8.94 -4.01
C VAL A 5 10.30 10.08 -3.25
N PRO A 6 9.08 9.90 -2.70
CA PRO A 6 8.35 10.98 -2.00
C PRO A 6 9.14 11.64 -0.88
N GLU A 7 9.98 10.88 -0.18
CA GLU A 7 10.82 11.41 0.92
C GLU A 7 11.88 12.42 0.44
N GLN A 8 12.27 12.37 -0.83
CA GLN A 8 13.23 13.30 -1.44
C GLN A 8 12.55 14.55 -2.04
N LEU A 9 11.21 14.50 -2.17
CA LEU A 9 10.45 15.56 -2.85
C LEU A 9 10.61 16.92 -2.16
N ASN A 10 10.49 16.97 -0.83
CA ASN A 10 10.64 18.23 -0.08
C ASN A 10 12.03 18.86 -0.25
N GLN A 11 13.08 18.04 -0.26
CA GLN A 11 14.45 18.52 -0.53
C GLN A 11 14.56 19.08 -1.95
N HIS A 12 13.94 18.44 -2.92
CA HIS A 12 13.92 18.91 -4.30
C HIS A 12 13.15 20.24 -4.42
N LEU A 13 11.95 20.32 -3.81
CA LEU A 13 11.10 21.51 -3.83
C LEU A 13 11.75 22.72 -3.15
N SER A 14 12.59 22.51 -2.13
CA SER A 14 13.34 23.59 -1.48
C SER A 14 14.44 24.19 -2.38
N GLN A 15 14.90 23.44 -3.37
CA GLN A 15 15.91 23.92 -4.32
C GLN A 15 15.26 24.54 -5.56
N ARG A 16 14.21 23.91 -6.09
CA ARG A 16 13.57 24.33 -7.33
C ARG A 16 12.17 23.76 -7.49
N LEU A 17 11.25 24.57 -7.96
CA LEU A 17 9.95 24.11 -8.46
C LEU A 17 10.09 23.72 -9.95
N ALA A 18 9.75 22.46 -10.27
CA ALA A 18 9.73 21.99 -11.65
C ALA A 18 8.40 22.36 -12.33
N LYS A 19 8.41 22.47 -13.66
CA LYS A 19 7.22 22.78 -14.46
C LYS A 19 6.27 21.60 -14.56
N VAL A 20 6.82 20.37 -14.54
CA VAL A 20 6.05 19.13 -14.72
C VAL A 20 6.44 18.11 -13.64
N TYR A 21 5.45 17.54 -12.98
CA TYR A 21 5.60 16.43 -12.05
C TYR A 21 4.80 15.22 -12.52
N PHE A 22 5.43 14.07 -12.51
CA PHE A 22 4.78 12.77 -12.70
C PHE A 22 4.67 12.10 -11.35
N LEU A 23 3.48 11.89 -10.84
CA LEU A 23 3.22 11.07 -9.67
C LEU A 23 2.82 9.68 -10.14
N VAL A 24 3.77 8.74 -10.05
CA VAL A 24 3.59 7.40 -10.61
C VAL A 24 3.42 6.38 -9.50
N GLY A 25 2.24 5.81 -9.36
CA GLY A 25 1.90 4.83 -8.34
C GLY A 25 0.41 4.79 -8.03
N GLN A 26 0.04 3.91 -7.10
CA GLN A 26 -1.35 3.73 -6.68
C GLN A 26 -1.54 3.92 -5.17
N ASP A 27 -0.49 4.32 -4.44
CA ASP A 27 -0.61 4.54 -3.01
C ASP A 27 -1.30 5.88 -2.72
N PRO A 28 -2.49 5.87 -2.11
CA PRO A 28 -3.27 7.10 -1.91
C PRO A 28 -2.57 8.12 -1.01
N LEU A 29 -1.82 7.65 -0.01
CA LEU A 29 -1.09 8.54 0.90
C LEU A 29 0.06 9.22 0.18
N LEU A 30 0.88 8.46 -0.57
CA LEU A 30 2.06 8.99 -1.25
C LEU A 30 1.66 9.95 -2.38
N LEU A 31 0.57 9.65 -3.11
CA LEU A 31 0.03 10.54 -4.12
C LEU A 31 -0.46 11.87 -3.51
N SER A 32 -1.31 11.79 -2.48
CA SER A 32 -1.86 12.98 -1.82
C SER A 32 -0.76 13.85 -1.18
N GLU A 33 0.15 13.26 -0.40
CA GLU A 33 1.23 14.02 0.25
C GLU A 33 2.19 14.66 -0.77
N SER A 34 2.48 13.96 -1.88
CA SER A 34 3.32 14.51 -2.94
C SER A 34 2.63 15.67 -3.66
N GLU A 35 1.35 15.52 -4.00
CA GLU A 35 0.55 16.57 -4.62
C GLU A 35 0.45 17.80 -3.71
N ASP A 36 0.14 17.59 -2.41
CA ASP A 36 0.02 18.67 -1.44
C ASP A 36 1.34 19.43 -1.23
N ALA A 37 2.47 18.71 -1.19
CA ALA A 37 3.79 19.32 -1.06
C ALA A 37 4.14 20.19 -2.28
N ILE A 38 3.85 19.68 -3.50
CA ILE A 38 4.07 20.44 -4.75
C ILE A 38 3.17 21.67 -4.76
N TYR A 39 1.87 21.51 -4.49
CA TYR A 39 0.93 22.62 -4.49
C TYR A 39 1.28 23.69 -3.46
N LYS A 40 1.64 23.28 -2.24
CA LYS A 40 2.07 24.23 -1.19
C LYS A 40 3.26 25.08 -1.63
N THR A 41 4.24 24.46 -2.28
CA THR A 41 5.43 25.17 -2.78
C THR A 41 5.07 26.06 -3.98
N ALA A 42 4.23 25.58 -4.88
CA ALA A 42 3.74 26.34 -6.03
C ALA A 42 2.93 27.57 -5.59
N ASN A 43 2.06 27.43 -4.62
CA ASN A 43 1.26 28.53 -4.06
C ASN A 43 2.13 29.64 -3.49
N GLN A 44 3.26 29.30 -2.82
CA GLN A 44 4.24 30.28 -2.36
C GLN A 44 4.93 31.07 -3.51
N GLN A 45 4.84 30.54 -4.75
CA GLN A 45 5.40 31.18 -5.96
C GLN A 45 4.32 31.80 -6.85
N GLY A 46 3.11 31.99 -6.30
CA GLY A 46 1.99 32.68 -6.95
C GLY A 46 1.11 31.79 -7.83
N PHE A 47 1.17 30.45 -7.68
CA PHE A 47 0.21 29.54 -8.29
C PHE A 47 -1.01 29.39 -7.36
N ASP A 48 -1.97 30.29 -7.49
CA ASP A 48 -3.09 30.43 -6.55
C ASP A 48 -4.25 29.48 -6.85
N GLU A 49 -4.38 29.03 -8.10
CA GLU A 49 -5.44 28.15 -8.55
C GLU A 49 -4.95 26.70 -8.68
N LYS A 50 -5.81 25.75 -8.30
CA LYS A 50 -5.57 24.31 -8.45
C LYS A 50 -6.77 23.65 -9.11
N ASN A 51 -6.55 23.06 -10.26
CA ASN A 51 -7.57 22.37 -11.04
C ASN A 51 -7.28 20.88 -11.13
N ASN A 52 -8.17 20.05 -10.57
CA ASN A 52 -8.11 18.59 -10.64
C ASN A 52 -9.04 18.08 -11.74
N ILE A 53 -8.48 17.37 -12.71
CA ILE A 53 -9.20 16.90 -13.88
C ILE A 53 -9.02 15.39 -14.01
N GLN A 54 -10.13 14.66 -13.98
CA GLN A 54 -10.15 13.23 -14.29
C GLN A 54 -10.19 13.05 -15.80
N ILE A 55 -9.18 12.43 -16.35
CA ILE A 55 -9.08 12.17 -17.79
C ILE A 55 -9.71 10.82 -18.13
N ASP A 56 -10.68 10.84 -19.05
CA ASP A 56 -11.36 9.65 -19.55
C ASP A 56 -11.71 9.79 -21.05
N SER A 57 -12.54 8.90 -21.55
CA SER A 57 -12.98 8.91 -22.96
C SER A 57 -13.94 10.04 -23.33
N GLN A 58 -14.50 10.73 -22.32
CA GLN A 58 -15.46 11.83 -22.49
C GLN A 58 -14.81 13.21 -22.23
N THR A 59 -13.54 13.26 -21.90
CA THR A 59 -12.82 14.51 -21.65
C THR A 59 -12.84 15.43 -22.85
N ASP A 60 -13.35 16.65 -22.69
CA ASP A 60 -13.33 17.68 -23.71
C ASP A 60 -11.95 18.35 -23.76
N TRP A 61 -11.10 17.79 -24.60
CA TRP A 61 -9.72 18.30 -24.77
C TRP A 61 -9.67 19.67 -25.42
N ALA A 62 -10.66 20.01 -26.28
CA ALA A 62 -10.70 21.32 -26.92
C ALA A 62 -10.97 22.42 -25.87
N GLN A 63 -11.95 22.18 -24.99
CA GLN A 63 -12.23 23.09 -23.87
C GLN A 63 -11.06 23.21 -22.90
N LEU A 64 -10.36 22.09 -22.63
CA LEU A 64 -9.20 22.06 -21.76
C LEU A 64 -8.03 22.88 -22.34
N ILE A 65 -7.75 22.75 -23.63
CA ILE A 65 -6.73 23.51 -24.36
C ILE A 65 -7.12 24.99 -24.42
N GLU A 66 -8.38 25.30 -24.74
CA GLU A 66 -8.88 26.68 -24.77
C GLU A 66 -8.76 27.36 -23.40
N SER A 67 -9.07 26.64 -22.31
CA SER A 67 -8.92 27.15 -20.95
C SER A 67 -7.47 27.54 -20.63
N CYS A 68 -6.50 26.80 -21.14
CA CYS A 68 -5.08 27.13 -20.97
C CYS A 68 -4.65 28.33 -21.81
N GLN A 69 -5.23 28.51 -23.00
CA GLN A 69 -4.89 29.61 -23.91
C GLN A 69 -5.60 30.94 -23.57
N SER A 70 -6.81 30.86 -23.01
CA SER A 70 -7.65 32.04 -22.73
C SER A 70 -7.27 32.80 -21.44
N MET A 71 -6.25 32.35 -20.72
CA MET A 71 -5.73 33.00 -19.51
C MET A 71 -4.98 34.31 -19.81
N GLY A 72 -5.59 35.23 -20.49
CA GLY A 72 -4.89 36.36 -21.13
C GLY A 72 -5.02 37.71 -20.46
N LEU A 73 -5.86 37.96 -19.43
CA LEU A 73 -6.07 39.31 -18.91
C LEU A 73 -5.85 39.49 -17.41
N PHE A 74 -5.88 38.38 -16.64
CA PHE A 74 -5.54 38.38 -15.21
C PHE A 74 -4.59 37.20 -15.00
N PHE A 75 -3.30 37.47 -14.97
CA PHE A 75 -2.20 36.49 -14.87
C PHE A 75 -2.28 35.63 -13.58
N ASN A 76 -3.24 34.73 -13.46
CA ASN A 76 -3.28 33.79 -12.36
C ASN A 76 -2.51 32.54 -12.77
N LYS A 77 -1.39 32.29 -12.10
CA LYS A 77 -0.66 31.03 -12.23
C LYS A 77 -1.48 29.90 -11.63
N GLN A 78 -1.55 28.78 -12.35
CA GLN A 78 -2.35 27.62 -11.90
C GLN A 78 -1.56 26.33 -11.86
N VAL A 79 -1.96 25.45 -10.94
CA VAL A 79 -1.55 24.05 -10.90
C VAL A 79 -2.65 23.21 -11.53
N MET A 80 -2.33 22.50 -12.58
CA MET A 80 -3.22 21.54 -13.24
C MET A 80 -2.83 20.10 -12.86
N VAL A 81 -3.76 19.37 -12.28
CA VAL A 81 -3.58 17.98 -11.91
C VAL A 81 -4.43 17.13 -12.85
N LEU A 82 -3.80 16.33 -13.71
CA LEU A 82 -4.47 15.40 -14.61
C LEU A 82 -4.33 13.97 -14.08
N ASN A 83 -5.47 13.36 -13.73
CA ASN A 83 -5.55 11.97 -13.34
C ASN A 83 -5.75 11.11 -14.58
N LEU A 84 -4.71 10.42 -15.02
CA LEU A 84 -4.72 9.65 -16.26
C LEU A 84 -5.24 8.22 -16.03
N PRO A 85 -6.02 7.66 -16.97
CA PRO A 85 -6.48 6.28 -16.87
C PRO A 85 -5.32 5.27 -17.01
N GLU A 86 -5.50 4.06 -16.53
CA GLU A 86 -4.50 3.00 -16.69
C GLU A 86 -4.22 2.63 -18.14
N ASN A 87 -5.25 2.72 -19.00
CA ASN A 87 -5.18 2.37 -20.41
C ASN A 87 -4.89 3.61 -21.27
N PHE A 88 -3.67 3.72 -21.76
CA PHE A 88 -3.24 4.77 -22.69
C PHE A 88 -3.61 4.42 -24.12
N THR A 89 -4.80 4.87 -24.59
CA THR A 89 -5.18 4.72 -26.00
C THR A 89 -4.37 5.68 -26.88
N ALA A 90 -4.23 5.35 -28.18
CA ALA A 90 -3.54 6.23 -29.14
C ALA A 90 -4.17 7.63 -29.24
N LEU A 91 -5.51 7.71 -29.13
CA LEU A 91 -6.23 8.98 -29.12
C LEU A 91 -5.88 9.82 -27.90
N LEU A 92 -5.89 9.20 -26.72
CA LEU A 92 -5.49 9.87 -25.46
C LEU A 92 -4.07 10.42 -25.54
N GLN A 93 -3.14 9.63 -26.08
CA GLN A 93 -1.75 10.06 -26.24
C GLN A 93 -1.60 11.27 -27.16
N LYS A 94 -2.35 11.26 -28.30
CA LYS A 94 -2.37 12.38 -29.23
C LYS A 94 -2.92 13.65 -28.58
N ASN A 95 -4.06 13.55 -27.90
CA ASN A 95 -4.68 14.68 -27.22
C ASN A 95 -3.80 15.24 -26.09
N LEU A 96 -3.16 14.34 -25.32
CA LEU A 96 -2.22 14.74 -24.26
C LEU A 96 -1.00 15.44 -24.86
N GLN A 97 -0.50 14.99 -26.02
CA GLN A 97 0.61 15.66 -26.73
C GLN A 97 0.21 17.05 -27.21
N GLU A 98 -0.98 17.21 -27.80
CA GLU A 98 -1.52 18.52 -28.22
C GLU A 98 -1.66 19.46 -27.00
N PHE A 99 -2.18 18.97 -25.88
CA PHE A 99 -2.29 19.72 -24.63
C PHE A 99 -0.91 20.18 -24.12
N ILE A 100 0.09 19.29 -24.12
CA ILE A 100 1.44 19.60 -23.65
C ILE A 100 2.09 20.69 -24.51
N SER A 101 1.83 20.71 -25.82
CA SER A 101 2.40 21.69 -26.75
C SER A 101 1.94 23.14 -26.49
N VAL A 102 0.81 23.33 -25.80
CA VAL A 102 0.26 24.66 -25.45
C VAL A 102 0.59 25.10 -24.02
N LEU A 103 1.34 24.31 -23.25
CA LEU A 103 1.73 24.65 -21.90
C LEU A 103 2.68 25.86 -21.87
N HIS A 104 2.34 26.88 -21.10
CA HIS A 104 3.16 28.06 -20.86
C HIS A 104 3.67 28.13 -19.41
N ASP A 105 4.45 29.17 -19.05
CA ASP A 105 5.16 29.22 -17.77
C ASP A 105 4.26 29.45 -16.55
N ASP A 106 3.04 29.89 -16.75
CA ASP A 106 2.06 30.10 -15.68
C ASP A 106 1.24 28.83 -15.36
N ILE A 107 1.54 27.70 -16.01
CA ILE A 107 0.94 26.40 -15.74
C ILE A 107 1.99 25.44 -15.18
N LEU A 108 1.74 24.96 -13.94
CA LEU A 108 2.46 23.83 -13.38
C LEU A 108 1.60 22.57 -13.58
N LEU A 109 2.17 21.57 -14.25
CA LEU A 109 1.46 20.34 -14.58
C LEU A 109 1.83 19.20 -13.61
N ILE A 110 0.82 18.57 -13.03
CA ILE A 110 0.96 17.31 -12.27
C ILE A 110 0.20 16.22 -13.04
N LEU A 111 0.90 15.16 -13.44
CA LEU A 111 0.32 13.98 -14.08
C LEU A 111 0.30 12.83 -13.08
N GLN A 112 -0.88 12.38 -12.67
CA GLN A 112 -1.04 11.18 -11.85
C GLN A 112 -1.25 9.96 -12.73
N ILE A 113 -0.38 8.96 -12.60
CA ILE A 113 -0.35 7.78 -13.45
C ILE A 113 -0.24 6.54 -12.56
N ALA A 114 -1.20 5.64 -12.61
CA ALA A 114 -1.20 4.44 -11.79
C ALA A 114 0.03 3.54 -12.06
N LYS A 115 0.43 3.43 -13.33
CA LYS A 115 1.60 2.65 -13.76
C LYS A 115 2.18 3.22 -15.05
N LEU A 116 3.46 3.52 -15.04
CA LEU A 116 4.21 3.89 -16.23
C LEU A 116 4.98 2.67 -16.75
N ALA A 117 4.55 2.14 -17.89
CA ALA A 117 5.26 1.04 -18.54
C ALA A 117 6.47 1.59 -19.33
N LYS A 118 7.54 0.79 -19.45
CA LYS A 118 8.72 1.18 -20.28
C LYS A 118 8.36 1.55 -21.70
N ALA A 119 7.32 0.92 -22.27
CA ALA A 119 6.82 1.25 -23.61
C ALA A 119 6.29 2.69 -23.70
N ASN A 120 5.72 3.23 -22.63
CA ASN A 120 5.19 4.59 -22.59
C ASN A 120 6.30 5.63 -22.59
N GLU A 121 7.48 5.30 -22.08
CA GLU A 121 8.65 6.20 -22.04
C GLU A 121 9.22 6.52 -23.42
N ASN A 122 8.92 5.69 -24.42
CA ASN A 122 9.31 5.89 -25.82
C ASN A 122 8.24 6.59 -26.66
N GLN A 123 7.09 6.94 -26.07
CA GLN A 123 5.99 7.58 -26.78
C GLN A 123 6.21 9.10 -26.92
N ALA A 124 5.67 9.67 -28.00
CA ALA A 124 5.92 11.05 -28.37
C ALA A 124 5.59 12.06 -27.25
N TRP A 125 4.44 11.90 -26.59
CA TRP A 125 4.01 12.75 -25.48
C TRP A 125 4.99 12.74 -24.29
N PHE A 126 5.56 11.56 -23.98
CA PHE A 126 6.53 11.44 -22.88
C PHE A 126 7.91 12.00 -23.27
N VAL A 127 8.32 11.75 -24.51
CA VAL A 127 9.57 12.31 -25.08
C VAL A 127 9.50 13.83 -25.12
N GLU A 128 8.36 14.40 -25.51
CA GLU A 128 8.15 15.85 -25.54
C GLU A 128 8.26 16.48 -24.14
N LEU A 129 7.65 15.85 -23.12
CA LEU A 129 7.84 16.26 -21.73
C LEU A 129 9.28 16.09 -21.23
N ASN A 130 10.04 15.15 -21.77
CA ASN A 130 11.47 15.00 -21.48
C ASN A 130 12.32 16.14 -22.04
N GLN A 131 11.86 16.90 -23.03
CA GLN A 131 12.56 18.10 -23.50
C GLN A 131 12.64 19.17 -22.39
N TYR A 132 11.75 19.10 -21.41
CA TYR A 132 11.84 19.84 -20.15
C TYR A 132 12.78 19.15 -19.14
N GLU A 133 13.88 18.46 -19.56
CA GLU A 133 14.71 17.57 -18.72
C GLU A 133 15.10 18.15 -17.36
N THR A 134 15.40 19.44 -17.32
CA THR A 134 15.69 20.14 -16.05
C THR A 134 14.44 20.53 -15.28
N ASN A 135 13.25 20.49 -15.88
CA ASN A 135 11.96 20.95 -15.35
C ASN A 135 10.91 19.85 -15.22
N ALA A 136 11.27 18.57 -15.40
CA ALA A 136 10.36 17.44 -15.25
C ALA A 136 10.88 16.44 -14.22
N ILE A 137 10.06 16.12 -13.22
CA ILE A 137 10.38 15.22 -12.11
C ILE A 137 9.38 14.08 -12.05
N LEU A 138 9.88 12.85 -11.91
CA LEU A 138 9.07 11.68 -11.65
C LEU A 138 9.20 11.28 -10.17
N VAL A 139 8.09 11.30 -9.46
CA VAL A 139 7.97 10.85 -8.06
C VAL A 139 7.35 9.46 -8.05
N ASN A 140 8.06 8.48 -7.48
CA ASN A 140 7.57 7.11 -7.39
C ASN A 140 6.63 6.94 -6.18
N CYS A 141 5.32 6.99 -6.41
CA CYS A 141 4.26 6.87 -5.40
C CYS A 141 3.70 5.45 -5.27
N GLN A 142 4.52 4.42 -5.51
CA GLN A 142 4.13 3.03 -5.27
C GLN A 142 4.28 2.67 -3.80
N THR A 143 3.34 1.87 -3.28
CA THR A 143 3.44 1.32 -1.93
C THR A 143 4.76 0.56 -1.77
N PRO A 144 5.57 0.84 -0.74
CA PRO A 144 6.80 0.10 -0.49
C PRO A 144 6.55 -1.40 -0.35
N THR A 145 7.43 -2.19 -0.94
CA THR A 145 7.41 -3.64 -0.73
C THR A 145 7.69 -3.99 0.73
N ALA A 146 7.32 -5.19 1.18
CA ALA A 146 7.57 -5.66 2.54
C ALA A 146 9.06 -5.50 2.98
N GLU A 147 9.99 -5.61 2.05
CA GLU A 147 11.43 -5.43 2.30
C GLU A 147 11.80 -3.95 2.53
N ASN A 148 11.14 -3.02 1.84
CA ASN A 148 11.42 -1.59 1.89
C ASN A 148 10.57 -0.84 2.92
N LEU A 149 9.45 -1.44 3.35
CA LEU A 149 8.53 -0.84 4.32
C LEU A 149 9.21 -0.45 5.66
N PRO A 150 10.09 -1.27 6.26
CA PRO A 150 10.78 -0.88 7.49
C PRO A 150 11.63 0.38 7.33
N ARG A 151 12.27 0.57 6.18
CA ARG A 151 13.02 1.79 5.89
C ARG A 151 12.11 3.00 5.78
N TRP A 152 10.98 2.85 5.10
CA TRP A 152 9.97 3.91 4.98
C TRP A 152 9.43 4.31 6.37
N VAL A 153 9.09 3.31 7.22
CA VAL A 153 8.61 3.53 8.58
C VAL A 153 9.66 4.27 9.42
N LYS A 154 10.92 3.85 9.38
CA LYS A 154 12.03 4.54 10.09
C LYS A 154 12.16 6.01 9.65
N ASN A 155 12.07 6.28 8.36
CA ASN A 155 12.12 7.66 7.85
C ASN A 155 10.92 8.49 8.33
N ARG A 156 9.73 7.90 8.35
CA ARG A 156 8.51 8.57 8.82
C ARG A 156 8.57 8.87 10.32
N ILE A 157 9.00 7.90 11.14
CA ILE A 157 9.22 8.05 12.58
C ILE A 157 10.19 9.20 12.84
N LYS A 158 11.31 9.23 12.14
CA LYS A 158 12.31 10.30 12.25
C LYS A 158 11.74 11.67 11.85
N ALA A 159 10.94 11.74 10.77
CA ALA A 159 10.32 12.98 10.32
C ALA A 159 9.24 13.52 11.29
N MET A 160 8.69 12.65 12.15
CA MET A 160 7.76 13.00 13.22
C MET A 160 8.45 13.22 14.57
N GLU A 161 9.81 13.22 14.61
CA GLU A 161 10.61 13.37 15.83
C GLU A 161 10.32 12.29 16.90
N LEU A 162 9.89 11.09 16.45
CA LEU A 162 9.64 9.94 17.30
C LEU A 162 10.88 9.03 17.40
N GLU A 163 10.99 8.30 18.50
CA GLU A 163 11.96 7.22 18.69
C GLU A 163 11.22 5.88 18.75
N ALA A 164 11.70 4.87 18.04
CA ALA A 164 11.10 3.54 18.07
C ALA A 164 12.17 2.45 18.14
N ASP A 165 11.91 1.42 18.95
CA ASP A 165 12.72 0.20 18.92
C ASP A 165 12.41 -0.65 17.66
N ASP A 166 13.28 -1.59 17.35
CA ASP A 166 13.12 -2.43 16.16
C ASP A 166 11.87 -3.33 16.24
N GLU A 167 11.45 -3.75 17.43
CA GLU A 167 10.23 -4.55 17.63
C GLU A 167 8.96 -3.74 17.33
N ALA A 168 8.92 -2.48 17.75
CA ALA A 168 7.84 -1.55 17.42
C ALA A 168 7.74 -1.33 15.91
N ILE A 169 8.86 -1.10 15.24
CA ILE A 169 8.92 -0.91 13.79
C ILE A 169 8.42 -2.17 13.06
N GLN A 170 8.89 -3.34 13.48
CA GLN A 170 8.44 -4.62 12.91
C GLN A 170 6.93 -4.82 13.08
N GLN A 171 6.40 -4.49 14.26
CA GLN A 171 4.97 -4.61 14.53
C GLN A 171 4.13 -3.64 13.69
N LEU A 172 4.58 -2.40 13.53
CA LEU A 172 3.93 -1.44 12.63
C LEU A 172 3.94 -1.93 11.18
N CYS A 173 5.08 -2.39 10.68
CA CYS A 173 5.18 -2.94 9.32
C CYS A 173 4.24 -4.13 9.13
N TYR A 174 4.20 -5.04 10.11
CA TYR A 174 3.32 -6.20 10.05
C TYR A 174 1.84 -5.83 10.08
N SER A 175 1.45 -4.93 10.98
CA SER A 175 0.03 -4.57 11.15
C SER A 175 -0.55 -3.76 10.01
N TYR A 176 0.29 -2.99 9.29
CA TYR A 176 -0.13 -2.02 8.29
C TYR A 176 0.52 -2.23 6.91
N GLU A 177 1.02 -3.43 6.61
CA GLU A 177 1.52 -3.78 5.26
C GLU A 177 0.45 -3.47 4.20
N ASN A 178 0.84 -2.78 3.13
CA ASN A 178 -0.04 -2.29 2.05
C ASN A 178 -1.11 -1.26 2.48
N ASN A 179 -0.99 -0.64 3.66
CA ASN A 179 -1.90 0.42 4.11
C ASN A 179 -1.13 1.55 4.82
N LEU A 180 -0.43 2.37 4.03
CA LEU A 180 0.38 3.47 4.57
C LEU A 180 -0.45 4.56 5.24
N LEU A 181 -1.70 4.76 4.79
CA LEU A 181 -2.60 5.73 5.40
C LEU A 181 -2.93 5.35 6.84
N ALA A 182 -3.33 4.10 7.07
CA ALA A 182 -3.58 3.61 8.42
C ALA A 182 -2.32 3.58 9.28
N LEU A 183 -1.16 3.27 8.69
CA LEU A 183 0.12 3.36 9.38
C LEU A 183 0.44 4.79 9.83
N LYS A 184 0.25 5.79 8.97
CA LYS A 184 0.41 7.20 9.32
C LYS A 184 -0.52 7.59 10.46
N GLN A 185 -1.80 7.22 10.39
CA GLN A 185 -2.77 7.50 11.44
C GLN A 185 -2.39 6.85 12.78
N ALA A 186 -1.90 5.61 12.75
CA ALA A 186 -1.41 4.94 13.94
C ALA A 186 -0.19 5.65 14.56
N LEU A 187 0.75 6.11 13.74
CA LEU A 187 1.90 6.91 14.22
C LEU A 187 1.45 8.23 14.83
N GLN A 188 0.50 8.94 14.21
CA GLN A 188 -0.07 10.17 14.74
C GLN A 188 -0.79 9.93 16.09
N LEU A 189 -1.53 8.84 16.21
CA LEU A 189 -2.19 8.48 17.45
C LEU A 189 -1.16 8.11 18.54
N LEU A 190 -0.11 7.38 18.20
CA LEU A 190 0.97 7.05 19.11
C LEU A 190 1.69 8.31 19.62
N ASP A 191 1.97 9.26 18.74
CA ASP A 191 2.57 10.55 19.08
C ASP A 191 1.69 11.35 20.05
N LEU A 192 0.39 11.36 19.80
CA LEU A 192 -0.59 12.04 20.67
C LEU A 192 -0.72 11.39 22.06
N LEU A 193 -0.67 10.06 22.13
CA LEU A 193 -0.85 9.31 23.37
C LEU A 193 0.40 9.29 24.25
N TYR A 194 1.59 9.39 23.67
CA TYR A 194 2.86 9.22 24.39
C TYR A 194 3.75 10.45 24.25
N SER A 195 3.62 11.38 25.17
CA SER A 195 4.33 12.66 25.19
C SER A 195 5.86 12.55 25.34
N ASP A 196 6.39 11.36 25.65
CA ASP A 196 7.83 11.09 25.66
C ASP A 196 8.37 10.71 24.26
N HIS A 197 7.50 10.68 23.24
CA HIS A 197 7.80 10.36 21.84
C HIS A 197 8.50 9.02 21.62
N LYS A 198 8.42 8.07 22.60
CA LYS A 198 9.05 6.75 22.53
C LYS A 198 8.06 5.67 22.21
N LEU A 199 8.33 4.91 21.17
CA LEU A 199 7.49 3.81 20.71
C LEU A 199 8.18 2.48 21.02
N ASN A 200 7.51 1.62 21.77
CA ASN A 200 7.89 0.24 21.99
C ASN A 200 6.78 -0.70 21.55
N TYR A 201 7.09 -1.99 21.47
CA TYR A 201 6.14 -3.02 21.04
C TYR A 201 4.79 -2.93 21.78
N ASN A 202 4.77 -2.78 23.11
CA ASN A 202 3.53 -2.75 23.91
C ASN A 202 2.65 -1.54 23.57
N ARG A 203 3.26 -0.37 23.36
CA ARG A 203 2.53 0.85 22.95
C ARG A 203 1.92 0.70 21.56
N VAL A 204 2.68 0.14 20.62
CA VAL A 204 2.16 -0.13 19.26
C VAL A 204 1.01 -1.12 19.30
N ILE A 205 1.14 -2.23 20.04
CA ILE A 205 0.06 -3.22 20.17
C ILE A 205 -1.20 -2.61 20.79
N SER A 206 -1.08 -1.74 21.78
CA SER A 206 -2.25 -1.11 22.41
C SER A 206 -3.05 -0.29 21.39
N VAL A 207 -2.39 0.46 20.50
CA VAL A 207 -3.05 1.22 19.43
C VAL A 207 -3.65 0.30 18.38
N VAL A 208 -2.89 -0.72 17.94
CA VAL A 208 -3.37 -1.72 16.97
C VAL A 208 -4.61 -2.47 17.49
N GLU A 209 -4.66 -2.80 18.78
CA GLU A 209 -5.80 -3.51 19.39
C GLU A 209 -7.02 -2.61 19.65
N GLN A 210 -6.80 -1.33 19.89
CA GLN A 210 -7.87 -0.34 20.10
C GLN A 210 -8.44 0.20 18.79
N SER A 211 -7.74 0.01 17.68
CA SER A 211 -8.23 0.40 16.37
C SER A 211 -9.59 -0.26 16.11
N SER A 212 -10.61 0.55 15.81
CA SER A 212 -11.91 0.05 15.37
C SER A 212 -11.85 -0.56 13.98
N ILE A 213 -10.79 -0.25 13.22
CA ILE A 213 -10.52 -0.75 11.88
C ILE A 213 -9.64 -1.99 11.99
N PHE A 214 -10.20 -3.13 11.63
CA PHE A 214 -9.46 -4.38 11.63
C PHE A 214 -8.59 -4.52 10.38
N THR A 215 -7.44 -5.23 10.52
CA THR A 215 -6.58 -5.57 9.38
C THR A 215 -6.62 -7.08 9.10
N PRO A 216 -6.35 -7.50 7.85
CA PRO A 216 -6.18 -8.91 7.53
C PRO A 216 -5.14 -9.62 8.41
N PHE A 217 -4.10 -8.89 8.82
CA PHE A 217 -3.03 -9.43 9.68
C PHE A 217 -3.50 -9.74 11.09
N GLN A 218 -4.36 -8.91 11.68
CA GLN A 218 -4.98 -9.18 12.97
C GLN A 218 -5.87 -10.44 12.93
N TRP A 219 -6.56 -10.66 11.80
CA TRP A 219 -7.32 -11.89 11.58
C TRP A 219 -6.40 -13.11 11.56
N ILE A 220 -5.30 -13.04 10.81
CA ILE A 220 -4.28 -14.10 10.76
C ILE A 220 -3.72 -14.40 12.16
N ASP A 221 -3.34 -13.38 12.92
CA ASP A 221 -2.81 -13.56 14.26
C ASP A 221 -3.81 -14.27 15.17
N ALA A 222 -5.10 -13.92 15.08
CA ALA A 222 -6.15 -14.61 15.81
C ALA A 222 -6.29 -16.08 15.39
N LEU A 223 -6.13 -16.40 14.10
CA LEU A 223 -6.13 -17.79 13.59
C LEU A 223 -4.92 -18.58 14.11
N LEU A 224 -3.71 -18.03 13.99
CA LEU A 224 -2.49 -18.68 14.44
C LEU A 224 -2.51 -18.93 15.96
N MET A 225 -3.10 -18.02 16.73
CA MET A 225 -3.28 -18.16 18.18
C MET A 225 -4.44 -19.10 18.59
N GLY A 226 -5.27 -19.57 17.65
CA GLY A 226 -6.43 -20.40 17.96
C GLY A 226 -7.60 -19.65 18.61
N LYS A 227 -7.68 -18.31 18.44
CA LYS A 227 -8.72 -17.47 19.04
C LYS A 227 -9.94 -17.35 18.12
N ALA A 228 -10.72 -18.41 17.98
CA ALA A 228 -11.85 -18.50 17.04
C ALA A 228 -12.87 -17.37 17.16
N ASN A 229 -13.27 -16.99 18.36
CA ASN A 229 -14.24 -15.90 18.58
C ASN A 229 -13.68 -14.54 18.15
N ARG A 230 -12.39 -14.29 18.40
CA ARG A 230 -11.70 -13.07 17.97
C ARG A 230 -11.59 -13.04 16.44
N ALA A 231 -11.19 -14.16 15.81
CA ALA A 231 -11.10 -14.30 14.36
C ALA A 231 -12.43 -14.01 13.67
N LYS A 232 -13.55 -14.56 14.18
CA LYS A 232 -14.89 -14.28 13.66
C LYS A 232 -15.30 -12.82 13.79
N ARG A 233 -14.99 -12.16 14.92
CA ARG A 233 -15.29 -10.74 15.13
C ARG A 233 -14.50 -9.87 14.15
N ILE A 234 -13.20 -10.14 13.98
CA ILE A 234 -12.35 -9.43 13.04
C ILE A 234 -12.87 -9.63 11.61
N LEU A 235 -13.21 -10.85 11.23
CA LEU A 235 -13.72 -11.15 9.90
C LEU A 235 -15.02 -10.40 9.57
N LYS A 236 -15.94 -10.27 10.53
CA LYS A 236 -17.14 -9.43 10.37
C LYS A 236 -16.82 -7.95 10.19
N GLY A 237 -15.83 -7.42 10.92
CA GLY A 237 -15.39 -6.03 10.75
C GLY A 237 -14.78 -5.80 9.37
N LEU A 238 -13.92 -6.70 8.90
CA LEU A 238 -13.33 -6.64 7.56
C LEU A 238 -14.38 -6.72 6.45
N GLN A 239 -15.44 -7.50 6.64
CA GLN A 239 -16.58 -7.54 5.73
C GLN A 239 -17.36 -6.23 5.71
N ALA A 240 -17.59 -5.63 6.88
CA ALA A 240 -18.30 -4.35 7.01
C ALA A 240 -17.52 -3.16 6.39
N GLU A 241 -16.20 -3.30 6.25
CA GLU A 241 -15.31 -2.32 5.63
C GLU A 241 -15.02 -2.64 4.14
N ASP A 242 -15.81 -3.50 3.51
CA ASP A 242 -15.71 -3.90 2.11
C ASP A 242 -14.31 -4.41 1.69
N VAL A 243 -13.56 -5.00 2.64
CA VAL A 243 -12.26 -5.61 2.34
C VAL A 243 -12.45 -6.78 1.38
N GLN A 244 -11.70 -6.76 0.28
CA GLN A 244 -11.83 -7.80 -0.74
C GLN A 244 -11.40 -9.19 -0.21
N PRO A 245 -12.25 -10.24 -0.30
CA PRO A 245 -11.93 -11.57 0.20
C PRO A 245 -10.62 -12.16 -0.35
N VAL A 246 -10.24 -11.79 -1.57
CA VAL A 246 -8.99 -12.23 -2.22
C VAL A 246 -7.76 -11.80 -1.42
N ILE A 247 -7.80 -10.65 -0.76
CA ILE A 247 -6.70 -10.17 0.10
C ILE A 247 -6.53 -11.09 1.29
N LEU A 248 -7.65 -11.48 1.94
CA LEU A 248 -7.66 -12.40 3.09
C LEU A 248 -7.14 -13.79 2.69
N LEU A 249 -7.62 -14.31 1.55
CA LEU A 249 -7.21 -15.60 1.03
C LEU A 249 -5.70 -15.65 0.75
N ARG A 250 -5.15 -14.62 0.09
CA ARG A 250 -3.71 -14.52 -0.20
C ARG A 250 -2.87 -14.40 1.07
N THR A 251 -3.34 -13.59 2.03
CA THR A 251 -2.63 -13.42 3.30
C THR A 251 -2.61 -14.75 4.07
N LEU A 252 -3.74 -15.44 4.16
CA LEU A 252 -3.82 -16.75 4.81
C LEU A 252 -2.97 -17.81 4.09
N GLN A 253 -3.01 -17.86 2.76
CA GLN A 253 -2.19 -18.78 1.96
C GLN A 253 -0.71 -18.64 2.28
N ARG A 254 -0.20 -17.41 2.34
CA ARG A 254 1.20 -17.11 2.68
C ARG A 254 1.59 -17.71 4.03
N GLU A 255 0.74 -17.54 5.04
CA GLU A 255 1.03 -18.01 6.39
C GLU A 255 0.95 -19.54 6.51
N LEU A 256 0.00 -20.16 5.82
CA LEU A 256 -0.10 -21.63 5.76
C LEU A 256 1.12 -22.25 5.06
N PHE A 257 1.61 -21.64 3.99
CA PHE A 257 2.85 -22.08 3.34
C PHE A 257 4.08 -21.87 4.23
N THR A 258 4.11 -20.80 5.01
CA THR A 258 5.15 -20.59 6.01
C THR A 258 5.15 -21.70 7.06
N LEU A 259 3.97 -22.14 7.54
CA LEU A 259 3.85 -23.30 8.43
C LEU A 259 4.38 -24.59 7.79
N LEU A 260 4.08 -24.83 6.51
CA LEU A 260 4.63 -25.97 5.79
C LEU A 260 6.15 -25.92 5.68
N GLU A 261 6.71 -24.78 5.30
CA GLU A 261 8.16 -24.60 5.17
C GLU A 261 8.90 -24.72 6.51
N LEU A 262 8.32 -24.23 7.62
CA LEU A 262 8.88 -24.37 8.96
C LEU A 262 9.00 -25.84 9.39
N THR A 263 8.08 -26.68 8.95
CA THR A 263 8.01 -28.08 9.35
C THR A 263 8.50 -29.04 8.26
N LYS A 264 8.91 -28.51 7.09
CA LYS A 264 9.32 -29.30 5.92
C LYS A 264 10.41 -30.33 6.18
N PRO A 265 11.47 -30.05 6.97
CA PRO A 265 12.52 -31.02 7.21
C PRO A 265 12.04 -32.35 7.84
N GLN A 266 10.89 -32.30 8.49
CA GLN A 266 10.30 -33.44 9.22
C GLN A 266 8.91 -33.82 8.68
N GLN A 267 8.55 -33.30 7.51
CA GLN A 267 7.22 -33.45 6.94
C GLN A 267 6.91 -34.92 6.56
N ARG A 268 5.81 -35.44 7.08
CA ARG A 268 5.22 -36.68 6.66
C ARG A 268 3.78 -36.43 6.21
N ILE A 269 3.51 -36.69 4.94
CA ILE A 269 2.17 -36.54 4.37
C ILE A 269 1.27 -37.63 4.99
N MET A 270 -0.02 -37.34 5.19
CA MET A 270 -1.02 -38.29 5.72
C MET A 270 -0.80 -38.69 7.19
N THR A 271 -0.16 -37.87 8.01
CA THR A 271 -0.03 -38.14 9.45
C THR A 271 -1.05 -37.37 10.27
N THR A 272 -1.61 -38.02 11.27
CA THR A 272 -2.46 -37.44 12.32
C THR A 272 -1.64 -36.91 13.50
N GLU A 273 -0.33 -37.12 13.50
CA GLU A 273 0.56 -36.58 14.51
C GLU A 273 0.67 -35.07 14.43
N LYS A 274 0.94 -34.44 15.57
CA LYS A 274 1.20 -32.98 15.62
C LYS A 274 2.41 -32.62 14.79
N LEU A 275 2.41 -31.40 14.27
CA LEU A 275 3.53 -30.89 13.52
C LEU A 275 4.81 -30.88 14.39
N PRO A 276 5.96 -31.23 13.83
CA PRO A 276 7.19 -31.33 14.60
C PRO A 276 7.74 -29.96 14.99
N THR A 277 8.27 -29.86 16.22
CA THR A 277 8.87 -28.63 16.74
C THR A 277 10.40 -28.71 16.88
N GLN A 278 10.99 -29.86 16.57
CA GLN A 278 12.45 -30.02 16.61
C GLN A 278 13.11 -29.14 15.56
N GLN A 279 14.24 -28.53 15.90
CA GLN A 279 15.01 -27.61 15.02
C GLN A 279 14.24 -26.37 14.53
N ILE A 280 13.02 -26.12 15.02
CA ILE A 280 12.17 -25.03 14.55
C ILE A 280 12.84 -23.64 14.73
N LYS A 281 13.73 -23.49 15.72
CA LYS A 281 14.47 -22.24 15.91
C LYS A 281 15.35 -21.91 14.71
N LEU A 282 16.04 -22.91 14.17
CA LEU A 282 16.88 -22.75 12.97
C LEU A 282 16.04 -22.41 11.74
N GLU A 283 14.87 -23.02 11.62
CA GLU A 283 13.95 -22.72 10.53
C GLU A 283 13.35 -21.31 10.63
N PHE A 284 13.04 -20.81 11.83
CA PHE A 284 12.65 -19.43 12.02
C PHE A 284 13.71 -18.44 11.54
N ASP A 285 14.98 -18.72 11.83
CA ASP A 285 16.09 -17.88 11.40
C ASP A 285 16.31 -17.96 9.88
N ARG A 286 16.23 -19.17 9.31
CA ARG A 286 16.34 -19.42 7.86
C ARG A 286 15.23 -18.64 7.09
N LEU A 287 14.00 -18.69 7.57
CA LEU A 287 12.84 -18.03 6.95
C LEU A 287 12.71 -16.56 7.38
N LYS A 288 13.65 -16.05 8.18
CA LYS A 288 13.67 -14.66 8.67
C LYS A 288 12.37 -14.27 9.38
N ILE A 289 11.78 -15.19 10.15
CA ILE A 289 10.57 -14.91 10.91
C ILE A 289 10.92 -14.11 12.15
N TRP A 290 10.31 -12.96 12.29
CA TRP A 290 10.54 -12.03 13.39
C TRP A 290 10.24 -12.65 14.75
N GLN A 291 10.99 -12.27 15.77
CA GLN A 291 10.91 -12.89 17.09
C GLN A 291 9.52 -12.77 17.71
N ASN A 292 8.87 -11.63 17.59
CA ASN A 292 7.51 -11.37 18.08
C ASN A 292 6.42 -12.23 17.41
N ARG A 293 6.65 -12.73 16.21
CA ARG A 293 5.71 -13.62 15.50
C ARG A 293 5.93 -15.11 15.75
N ARG A 294 7.12 -15.51 16.20
CA ARG A 294 7.46 -16.91 16.46
C ARG A 294 6.49 -17.62 17.40
N PRO A 295 6.01 -17.00 18.53
CA PRO A 295 5.00 -17.59 19.40
C PRO A 295 3.69 -17.92 18.71
N LEU A 296 3.25 -17.11 17.72
CA LEU A 296 2.03 -17.34 16.94
C LEU A 296 2.14 -18.62 16.13
N PHE A 297 3.24 -18.79 15.40
CA PHE A 297 3.51 -20.01 14.63
C PHE A 297 3.66 -21.24 15.52
N LEU A 298 4.35 -21.12 16.66
CA LEU A 298 4.47 -22.21 17.63
C LEU A 298 3.10 -22.66 18.14
N SER A 299 2.22 -21.71 18.47
CA SER A 299 0.84 -22.01 18.88
C SER A 299 0.07 -22.76 17.81
N ALA A 300 0.20 -22.37 16.53
CA ALA A 300 -0.44 -23.08 15.42
C ALA A 300 0.14 -24.49 15.22
N ILE A 301 1.47 -24.63 15.23
CA ILE A 301 2.16 -25.92 15.05
C ILE A 301 1.78 -26.91 16.15
N GLN A 302 1.62 -26.48 17.39
CA GLN A 302 1.22 -27.33 18.51
C GLN A 302 -0.22 -27.87 18.39
N ARG A 303 -1.10 -27.17 17.68
CA ARG A 303 -2.51 -27.57 17.47
C ARG A 303 -2.73 -28.37 16.21
N LEU A 304 -2.00 -28.05 15.14
CA LEU A 304 -2.22 -28.63 13.83
C LEU A 304 -1.50 -29.97 13.65
N THR A 305 -2.07 -30.80 12.81
CA THR A 305 -1.44 -31.99 12.23
C THR A 305 -1.21 -31.75 10.74
N TYR A 306 -0.36 -32.53 10.10
CA TYR A 306 -0.19 -32.46 8.65
C TYR A 306 -1.49 -32.69 7.89
N GLN A 307 -2.25 -33.70 8.29
CA GLN A 307 -3.55 -34.00 7.69
C GLN A 307 -4.46 -32.76 7.74
N LYS A 308 -4.60 -32.15 8.91
CA LYS A 308 -5.45 -30.97 9.11
C LYS A 308 -4.95 -29.77 8.32
N LEU A 309 -3.64 -29.57 8.28
CA LEU A 309 -3.05 -28.47 7.52
C LEU A 309 -3.31 -28.63 6.01
N TYR A 310 -3.17 -29.81 5.45
CA TYR A 310 -3.51 -30.10 4.06
C TYR A 310 -5.01 -29.92 3.76
N GLU A 311 -5.89 -30.39 4.66
CA GLU A 311 -7.34 -30.17 4.52
C GLU A 311 -7.67 -28.65 4.50
N ILE A 312 -7.04 -27.88 5.38
CA ILE A 312 -7.21 -26.41 5.42
C ILE A 312 -6.77 -25.79 4.11
N ILE A 313 -5.60 -26.18 3.57
CA ILE A 313 -5.09 -25.66 2.30
C ILE A 313 -6.00 -26.02 1.12
N GLN A 314 -6.54 -27.24 1.08
CA GLN A 314 -7.49 -27.65 0.05
C GLN A 314 -8.80 -26.85 0.13
N GLU A 315 -9.30 -26.62 1.35
CA GLU A 315 -10.50 -25.82 1.56
C GLU A 315 -10.27 -24.36 1.18
N LEU A 316 -9.10 -23.80 1.52
CA LEU A 316 -8.69 -22.47 1.08
C LEU A 316 -8.71 -22.33 -0.46
N ALA A 317 -8.16 -23.32 -1.17
CA ALA A 317 -8.16 -23.35 -2.64
C ALA A 317 -9.58 -23.42 -3.23
N ASN A 318 -10.51 -24.12 -2.55
CA ASN A 318 -11.91 -24.16 -2.95
C ASN A 318 -12.61 -22.81 -2.75
N ILE A 319 -12.33 -22.13 -1.63
CA ILE A 319 -12.86 -20.80 -1.34
C ILE A 319 -12.29 -19.79 -2.32
N GLU A 320 -11.02 -19.88 -2.70
CA GLU A 320 -10.40 -19.00 -3.71
C GLU A 320 -11.06 -19.16 -5.08
N ARG A 321 -11.37 -20.38 -5.50
CA ARG A 321 -12.13 -20.62 -6.75
C ARG A 321 -13.51 -19.99 -6.69
N LEU A 322 -14.22 -20.15 -5.58
CA LEU A 322 -15.53 -19.54 -5.35
C LEU A 322 -15.46 -18.02 -5.40
N ALA A 323 -14.47 -17.42 -4.74
CA ALA A 323 -14.29 -15.97 -4.73
C ALA A 323 -13.97 -15.36 -6.12
N LYS A 324 -13.37 -16.14 -7.02
CA LYS A 324 -13.10 -15.72 -8.40
C LYS A 324 -14.28 -15.92 -9.36
N GLN A 325 -15.19 -16.84 -9.05
CA GLN A 325 -16.33 -17.20 -9.90
C GLN A 325 -17.62 -16.47 -9.50
N GLU A 326 -17.81 -16.26 -8.22
CA GLU A 326 -19.03 -15.68 -7.65
C GLU A 326 -18.67 -14.52 -6.72
N PHE A 327 -19.18 -13.32 -7.01
CA PHE A 327 -19.17 -12.20 -6.07
C PHE A 327 -20.35 -12.39 -5.08
N SER A 328 -20.22 -13.32 -4.13
CA SER A 328 -21.32 -13.63 -3.21
C SER A 328 -20.86 -13.66 -1.75
N ASP A 329 -21.80 -13.38 -0.84
CA ASP A 329 -21.58 -13.48 0.61
C ASP A 329 -21.20 -14.87 1.09
N LYS A 330 -21.41 -15.91 0.26
CA LYS A 330 -21.01 -17.29 0.56
C LYS A 330 -19.52 -17.42 0.85
N VAL A 331 -18.67 -16.58 0.23
CA VAL A 331 -17.22 -16.54 0.48
C VAL A 331 -16.94 -16.20 1.94
N TRP A 332 -17.64 -15.21 2.50
CA TRP A 332 -17.46 -14.79 3.88
C TRP A 332 -17.89 -15.85 4.89
N ILE A 333 -18.98 -16.57 4.60
CA ILE A 333 -19.45 -17.70 5.42
C ILE A 333 -18.38 -18.80 5.42
N LYS A 334 -17.85 -19.16 4.24
CA LYS A 334 -16.81 -20.17 4.11
C LYS A 334 -15.49 -19.76 4.80
N LEU A 335 -15.11 -18.48 4.75
CA LEU A 335 -13.96 -17.96 5.49
C LEU A 335 -14.18 -18.03 7.01
N ALA A 336 -15.41 -17.80 7.49
CA ALA A 336 -15.75 -17.94 8.90
C ALA A 336 -15.65 -19.41 9.36
N ASP A 337 -16.16 -20.35 8.56
CA ASP A 337 -16.07 -21.81 8.85
C ASP A 337 -14.60 -22.26 8.86
N LEU A 338 -13.82 -21.85 7.85
CA LEU A 338 -12.39 -22.14 7.76
C LEU A 338 -11.62 -21.56 8.97
N SER A 339 -11.99 -20.35 9.41
CA SER A 339 -11.39 -19.70 10.60
C SER A 339 -11.58 -20.57 11.86
N VAL A 340 -12.77 -21.14 12.05
CA VAL A 340 -13.02 -22.06 13.18
C VAL A 340 -12.17 -23.31 13.05
N LYS A 341 -12.13 -23.90 11.84
CA LYS A 341 -11.38 -25.12 11.56
C LYS A 341 -9.87 -24.95 11.85
N ILE A 342 -9.30 -23.80 11.52
CA ILE A 342 -7.89 -23.47 11.82
C ILE A 342 -7.65 -23.31 13.32
N CYS A 343 -8.60 -22.76 14.04
CA CYS A 343 -8.46 -22.48 15.48
C CYS A 343 -8.65 -23.70 16.37
N LEU A 344 -9.37 -24.72 15.93
CA LEU A 344 -9.60 -25.98 16.64
C LEU A 344 -8.44 -26.95 16.50
#